data_402db5d3f7f735824b1047980e14f3c7
#
_entry.id   402db5d3f7f735824b1047980e14f3c7
#
_cell.length_a   1.000
_cell.length_b   1.000
_cell.length_c   1.000
_cell.angle_alpha   90.00
_cell.angle_beta   90.00
_cell.angle_gamma   90.00
#
_symmetry.space_group_name_H-M   'P 1'
#
loop_
_entity.id
_entity.type
_entity.pdbx_description
1 polymer ?
#
loop_
_entity_poly.entity_id
_entity_poly.type
_entity_poly.pdbx_seq_one_letter_code
_entity_poly.pdbx_strand_id
1 'polypeptide(L)'
;MSDKMKTYPVVDVKTHHPEMKSYYFRQIEEQILPGQFFNLWLPGVDEKPFSVSDVYQGIMEITIKAVGPFTRAFMNVKRGDRIGIRGPFGRGFTMHQHSLLIGGGMGIVPLRYLARNLREKGFHFEVILGGRTEKDIPFTTEFSEWAPTTLVTEDGSLGYLGLVTQHIHEIIGRSKLSHIYSSGPEGMLVRVMEEASGRGLDYEISFERYMKCGIGICGQCVVDGSGIRLCKEGPVLNREEAEKVTEWGMVHRDGAGRRERED
;
A
#
# COMPACT_ATOMS: atom_id res chain seq x y z
N MET A 1 6.05 19.70 -3.97
CA MET A 1 5.01 19.14 -3.06
C MET A 1 3.95 20.22 -2.82
N SER A 2 2.71 19.97 -3.18
CA SER A 2 1.61 20.88 -2.86
C SER A 2 0.89 20.38 -1.59
N ASP A 3 1.18 21.03 -0.47
CA ASP A 3 0.46 20.84 0.80
C ASP A 3 -0.89 21.56 0.81
N LYS A 4 -1.17 22.33 -0.24
CA LYS A 4 -2.45 23.03 -0.40
C LYS A 4 -3.53 22.10 -0.95
N MET A 5 -4.66 22.07 -0.28
CA MET A 5 -5.85 21.38 -0.75
C MET A 5 -6.38 22.04 -2.03
N LYS A 6 -6.53 21.23 -3.09
CA LYS A 6 -7.20 21.65 -4.33
C LYS A 6 -8.29 20.63 -4.66
N THR A 7 -9.32 21.04 -5.38
CA THR A 7 -10.41 20.16 -5.77
C THR A 7 -10.28 19.70 -7.23
N TYR A 8 -10.41 18.42 -7.45
CA TYR A 8 -10.32 17.79 -8.77
C TYR A 8 -11.57 17.00 -9.09
N PRO A 9 -12.03 17.01 -10.35
CA PRO A 9 -13.13 16.14 -10.76
C PRO A 9 -12.69 14.69 -10.84
N VAL A 10 -13.53 13.78 -10.40
CA VAL A 10 -13.42 12.37 -10.67
C VAL A 10 -13.70 12.15 -12.15
N VAL A 11 -12.72 11.67 -12.91
CA VAL A 11 -12.85 11.47 -14.36
C VAL A 11 -13.51 10.14 -14.73
N ASP A 12 -13.34 9.13 -13.86
CA ASP A 12 -14.02 7.84 -14.00
C ASP A 12 -14.05 7.09 -12.66
N VAL A 13 -14.91 6.06 -12.56
CA VAL A 13 -15.02 5.17 -11.41
C VAL A 13 -15.18 3.73 -11.90
N LYS A 14 -14.29 2.84 -11.46
CA LYS A 14 -14.39 1.39 -11.73
C LYS A 14 -14.77 0.66 -10.44
N THR A 15 -15.84 -0.13 -10.49
CA THR A 15 -16.23 -1.00 -9.39
C THR A 15 -15.58 -2.37 -9.55
N HIS A 16 -14.77 -2.79 -8.57
CA HIS A 16 -14.20 -4.13 -8.49
C HIS A 16 -15.13 -5.07 -7.73
N HIS A 17 -15.69 -4.55 -6.63
CA HIS A 17 -16.62 -5.22 -5.73
C HIS A 17 -17.53 -4.14 -5.12
N PRO A 18 -18.75 -4.42 -4.64
CA PRO A 18 -19.62 -3.41 -4.00
C PRO A 18 -18.93 -2.56 -2.92
N GLU A 19 -17.96 -3.14 -2.22
CA GLU A 19 -17.18 -2.46 -1.19
C GLU A 19 -15.80 -1.99 -1.66
N MET A 20 -15.46 -2.12 -2.95
CA MET A 20 -14.15 -1.74 -3.48
C MET A 20 -14.27 -1.07 -4.85
N LYS A 21 -13.80 0.17 -4.94
CA LYS A 21 -13.81 0.98 -6.16
C LYS A 21 -12.48 1.66 -6.40
N SER A 22 -12.11 1.80 -7.68
CA SER A 22 -11.04 2.68 -8.13
C SER A 22 -11.63 3.98 -8.66
N TYR A 23 -11.01 5.08 -8.27
CA TYR A 23 -11.35 6.44 -8.68
C TYR A 23 -10.20 7.01 -9.49
N TYR A 24 -10.54 7.60 -10.62
CA TYR A 24 -9.58 8.09 -11.58
C TYR A 24 -9.59 9.62 -11.61
N PHE A 25 -8.39 10.20 -11.58
CA PHE A 25 -8.17 11.64 -11.63
C PHE A 25 -7.15 11.95 -12.74
N ARG A 26 -7.20 13.14 -13.33
CA ARG A 26 -6.05 13.60 -14.10
C ARG A 26 -4.85 13.68 -13.18
N GLN A 27 -3.67 13.28 -13.68
CA GLN A 27 -2.43 13.34 -12.90
C GLN A 27 -2.19 14.78 -12.40
N ILE A 28 -1.97 14.89 -11.10
CA ILE A 28 -1.95 16.18 -10.39
C ILE A 28 -0.55 16.78 -10.37
N GLU A 29 0.46 15.90 -10.24
CA GLU A 29 1.87 16.25 -10.18
C GLU A 29 2.62 15.49 -11.27
N GLU A 30 3.69 16.09 -11.82
CA GLU A 30 4.48 15.49 -12.89
C GLU A 30 5.18 14.20 -12.47
N GLN A 31 5.61 14.12 -11.22
CA GLN A 31 6.31 12.96 -10.68
C GLN A 31 5.61 12.44 -9.44
N ILE A 32 5.05 11.24 -9.54
CA ILE A 32 4.48 10.46 -8.45
C ILE A 32 5.24 9.14 -8.40
N LEU A 33 5.74 8.77 -7.23
CA LEU A 33 6.49 7.53 -7.04
C LEU A 33 5.59 6.43 -6.48
N PRO A 34 5.79 5.15 -6.87
CA PRO A 34 5.13 4.01 -6.23
C PRO A 34 5.35 4.01 -4.72
N GLY A 35 4.30 3.77 -3.94
CA GLY A 35 4.35 3.82 -2.48
C GLY A 35 4.00 5.17 -1.87
N GLN A 36 3.98 6.27 -2.65
CA GLN A 36 3.47 7.55 -2.18
C GLN A 36 1.94 7.54 -2.06
N PHE A 37 1.41 8.48 -1.28
CA PHE A 37 -0.01 8.62 -1.02
C PHE A 37 -0.49 10.07 -1.20
N PHE A 38 -1.79 10.22 -1.36
CA PHE A 38 -2.50 11.49 -1.31
C PHE A 38 -3.52 11.50 -0.20
N ASN A 39 -3.74 12.64 0.40
CA ASN A 39 -4.89 12.87 1.25
C ASN A 39 -6.08 13.26 0.36
N LEU A 40 -7.18 12.53 0.50
CA LEU A 40 -8.45 12.81 -0.14
C LEU A 40 -9.41 13.42 0.88
N TRP A 41 -9.99 14.56 0.54
CA TRP A 41 -11.00 15.23 1.33
C TRP A 41 -12.37 15.10 0.65
N LEU A 42 -13.31 14.49 1.36
CA LEU A 42 -14.70 14.44 0.96
C LEU A 42 -15.47 15.55 1.73
N PRO A 43 -15.95 16.60 1.03
CA PRO A 43 -16.63 17.73 1.67
C PRO A 43 -17.77 17.27 2.62
N GLY A 44 -17.77 17.82 3.82
CA GLY A 44 -18.77 17.50 4.85
C GLY A 44 -18.58 16.17 5.58
N VAL A 45 -17.52 15.40 5.24
CA VAL A 45 -17.22 14.12 5.89
C VAL A 45 -15.89 14.15 6.63
N ASP A 46 -14.76 14.05 5.94
CA ASP A 46 -13.43 13.99 6.55
C ASP A 46 -12.34 14.06 5.46
N GLU A 47 -11.07 13.94 5.87
CA GLU A 47 -9.89 13.79 5.04
C GLU A 47 -9.11 12.55 5.47
N LYS A 48 -8.73 11.70 4.51
CA LYS A 48 -7.98 10.46 4.77
C LYS A 48 -6.89 10.22 3.71
N PRO A 49 -5.76 9.57 4.11
CA PRO A 49 -4.69 9.18 3.22
C PRO A 49 -5.05 7.92 2.41
N PHE A 50 -4.64 7.92 1.14
CA PHE A 50 -4.76 6.75 0.25
C PHE A 50 -3.52 6.63 -0.63
N SER A 51 -2.96 5.42 -0.69
CA SER A 51 -1.87 5.10 -1.59
C SER A 51 -2.31 5.20 -3.05
N VAL A 52 -1.39 5.61 -3.91
CA VAL A 52 -1.60 5.60 -5.36
C VAL A 52 -1.59 4.16 -5.85
N SER A 53 -2.67 3.76 -6.53
CA SER A 53 -2.82 2.42 -7.10
C SER A 53 -2.06 2.29 -8.42
N ASP A 54 -2.06 3.38 -9.20
CA ASP A 54 -1.39 3.45 -10.49
C ASP A 54 -1.30 4.89 -11.02
N VAL A 55 -0.34 5.14 -11.90
CA VAL A 55 -0.29 6.34 -12.75
C VAL A 55 0.05 5.90 -14.16
N TYR A 56 -0.87 6.12 -15.08
CA TYR A 56 -0.71 5.71 -16.46
C TYR A 56 -1.36 6.71 -17.43
N GLN A 57 -0.61 7.11 -18.46
CA GLN A 57 -1.09 8.05 -19.50
C GLN A 57 -1.72 9.35 -18.94
N GLY A 58 -1.13 9.92 -17.90
CA GLY A 58 -1.63 11.16 -17.29
C GLY A 58 -2.90 10.99 -16.44
N ILE A 59 -3.23 9.76 -16.07
CA ILE A 59 -4.32 9.42 -15.16
C ILE A 59 -3.74 8.78 -13.90
N MET A 60 -4.11 9.31 -12.74
CA MET A 60 -3.84 8.76 -11.43
C MET A 60 -5.04 7.95 -10.95
N GLU A 61 -4.79 6.74 -10.49
CA GLU A 61 -5.79 5.85 -9.92
C GLU A 61 -5.59 5.71 -8.41
N ILE A 62 -6.68 5.80 -7.66
CA ILE A 62 -6.73 5.52 -6.23
C ILE A 62 -7.83 4.51 -5.96
N THR A 63 -7.49 3.39 -5.33
CA THR A 63 -8.43 2.31 -5.01
C THR A 63 -8.78 2.35 -3.52
N ILE A 64 -10.06 2.33 -3.23
CA ILE A 64 -10.63 2.47 -1.89
C ILE A 64 -11.55 1.29 -1.58
N LYS A 65 -11.35 0.68 -0.38
CA LYS A 65 -12.23 -0.32 0.20
C LYS A 65 -13.05 0.30 1.33
N ALA A 66 -14.32 -0.04 1.40
CA ALA A 66 -15.25 0.44 2.42
C ALA A 66 -15.02 -0.26 3.76
N VAL A 67 -14.21 0.33 4.62
CA VAL A 67 -13.89 -0.22 5.96
C VAL A 67 -14.39 0.64 7.11
N GLY A 68 -14.59 1.94 6.90
CA GLY A 68 -15.00 2.88 7.94
C GLY A 68 -15.98 3.94 7.44
N PRO A 69 -16.45 4.88 8.28
CA PRO A 69 -17.44 5.88 7.89
C PRO A 69 -17.04 6.70 6.66
N PHE A 70 -15.79 7.20 6.59
CA PHE A 70 -15.29 7.94 5.46
C PHE A 70 -15.32 7.13 4.16
N THR A 71 -14.75 5.92 4.18
CA THR A 71 -14.67 5.08 2.99
C THR A 71 -16.04 4.58 2.54
N ARG A 72 -16.98 4.32 3.47
CA ARG A 72 -18.40 4.03 3.12
C ARG A 72 -19.08 5.22 2.46
N ALA A 73 -18.86 6.44 2.96
CA ALA A 73 -19.39 7.64 2.31
C ALA A 73 -18.78 7.83 0.91
N PHE A 74 -17.47 7.54 0.77
CA PHE A 74 -16.75 7.65 -0.49
C PHE A 74 -17.25 6.69 -1.57
N MET A 75 -17.87 5.53 -1.21
CA MET A 75 -18.49 4.63 -2.19
C MET A 75 -19.64 5.27 -2.99
N ASN A 76 -20.20 6.39 -2.51
CA ASN A 76 -21.24 7.14 -3.23
C ASN A 76 -20.70 8.15 -4.24
N VAL A 77 -19.39 8.38 -4.24
CA VAL A 77 -18.72 9.29 -5.19
C VAL A 77 -18.83 8.75 -6.60
N LYS A 78 -19.15 9.65 -7.55
CA LYS A 78 -19.40 9.34 -8.96
C LYS A 78 -18.50 10.15 -9.88
N ARG A 79 -18.41 9.75 -11.12
CA ARG A 79 -17.80 10.55 -12.19
C ARG A 79 -18.40 11.95 -12.23
N GLY A 80 -17.54 12.97 -12.24
CA GLY A 80 -17.90 14.38 -12.24
C GLY A 80 -17.91 15.02 -10.85
N ASP A 81 -18.04 14.25 -9.78
CA ASP A 81 -17.94 14.79 -8.41
C ASP A 81 -16.54 15.39 -8.18
N ARG A 82 -16.47 16.39 -7.32
CA ARG A 82 -15.21 17.06 -7.01
C ARG A 82 -14.71 16.65 -5.62
N ILE A 83 -13.49 16.15 -5.60
CA ILE A 83 -12.79 15.70 -4.38
C ILE A 83 -11.62 16.63 -4.11
N GLY A 84 -11.45 17.00 -2.84
CA GLY A 84 -10.24 17.70 -2.41
C GLY A 84 -9.07 16.72 -2.37
N ILE A 85 -7.93 17.12 -2.94
CA ILE A 85 -6.73 16.29 -3.01
C ILE A 85 -5.52 17.15 -2.69
N ARG A 86 -4.61 16.61 -1.86
CA ARG A 86 -3.29 17.20 -1.61
C ARG A 86 -2.24 16.09 -1.45
N GLY A 87 -1.02 16.38 -1.87
CA GLY A 87 0.11 15.45 -1.98
C GLY A 87 0.85 15.67 -3.31
N PRO A 88 1.68 14.71 -3.77
CA PRO A 88 1.98 13.44 -3.11
C PRO A 88 2.78 13.62 -1.81
N PHE A 89 2.57 12.73 -0.86
CA PHE A 89 3.28 12.70 0.41
C PHE A 89 4.08 11.40 0.57
N GLY A 90 5.08 11.48 1.44
CA GLY A 90 5.92 10.36 1.80
C GLY A 90 6.95 9.98 0.75
N ARG A 91 7.73 8.97 1.11
CA ARG A 91 8.74 8.36 0.26
C ARG A 91 8.15 7.16 -0.48
N GLY A 92 8.57 6.98 -1.74
CA GLY A 92 8.22 5.83 -2.55
C GLY A 92 9.23 4.70 -2.47
N PHE A 93 8.88 3.56 -3.06
CA PHE A 93 9.76 2.43 -3.27
C PHE A 93 10.89 2.77 -4.24
N THR A 94 12.07 2.18 -4.00
CA THR A 94 13.15 2.10 -5.00
C THR A 94 12.91 0.92 -5.95
N MET A 95 13.66 0.80 -7.03
CA MET A 95 13.43 -0.27 -8.01
C MET A 95 14.65 -1.16 -8.14
N HIS A 96 14.49 -2.46 -7.87
CA HIS A 96 15.54 -3.48 -7.90
C HIS A 96 15.17 -4.63 -8.83
N GLN A 97 16.18 -5.17 -9.53
CA GLN A 97 16.08 -6.40 -10.31
C GLN A 97 15.89 -7.62 -9.38
N HIS A 98 15.27 -8.68 -9.90
CA HIS A 98 15.11 -9.95 -9.20
C HIS A 98 14.45 -9.79 -7.83
N SER A 99 13.30 -9.14 -7.84
CA SER A 99 12.57 -8.81 -6.61
C SER A 99 11.32 -9.67 -6.41
N LEU A 100 10.88 -9.76 -5.17
CA LEU A 100 9.61 -10.39 -4.78
C LEU A 100 8.68 -9.33 -4.17
N LEU A 101 7.48 -9.22 -4.73
CA LEU A 101 6.42 -8.37 -4.21
C LEU A 101 5.46 -9.21 -3.37
N ILE A 102 5.25 -8.84 -2.11
CA ILE A 102 4.36 -9.56 -1.18
C ILE A 102 3.27 -8.62 -0.72
N GLY A 103 2.04 -8.85 -1.16
CA GLY A 103 0.88 -8.01 -0.86
C GLY A 103 -0.21 -8.74 -0.08
N GLY A 104 -0.72 -8.10 0.99
CA GLY A 104 -1.85 -8.61 1.78
C GLY A 104 -3.05 -7.66 1.76
N GLY A 105 -4.21 -8.12 1.31
CA GLY A 105 -5.43 -7.32 1.28
C GLY A 105 -5.25 -5.99 0.54
N MET A 106 -5.60 -4.86 1.16
CA MET A 106 -5.44 -3.54 0.54
C MET A 106 -3.97 -3.10 0.39
N GLY A 107 -3.01 -3.76 1.06
CA GLY A 107 -1.59 -3.54 0.83
C GLY A 107 -1.12 -3.91 -0.58
N ILE A 108 -1.92 -4.66 -1.33
CA ILE A 108 -1.68 -4.94 -2.75
C ILE A 108 -1.71 -3.66 -3.62
N VAL A 109 -2.50 -2.67 -3.20
CA VAL A 109 -2.73 -1.43 -3.96
C VAL A 109 -1.44 -0.65 -4.27
N PRO A 110 -0.59 -0.27 -3.29
CA PRO A 110 0.65 0.44 -3.58
C PRO A 110 1.67 -0.39 -4.38
N LEU A 111 1.61 -1.73 -4.27
CA LEU A 111 2.51 -2.63 -5.01
C LEU A 111 2.15 -2.72 -6.49
N ARG A 112 0.90 -2.44 -6.89
CA ARG A 112 0.49 -2.48 -8.30
C ARG A 112 1.23 -1.44 -9.14
N TYR A 113 1.34 -0.21 -8.65
CA TYR A 113 2.09 0.84 -9.35
C TYR A 113 3.59 0.54 -9.42
N LEU A 114 4.15 -0.06 -8.36
CA LEU A 114 5.53 -0.55 -8.37
C LEU A 114 5.73 -1.65 -9.43
N ALA A 115 4.85 -2.66 -9.45
CA ALA A 115 4.91 -3.78 -10.41
C ALA A 115 4.86 -3.29 -11.86
N ARG A 116 3.98 -2.32 -12.19
CA ARG A 116 3.95 -1.69 -13.49
C ARG A 116 5.29 -1.06 -13.84
N ASN A 117 5.87 -0.27 -12.95
CA ASN A 117 7.15 0.38 -13.19
C ASN A 117 8.31 -0.61 -13.36
N LEU A 118 8.33 -1.69 -12.57
CA LEU A 118 9.32 -2.78 -12.73
C LEU A 118 9.19 -3.44 -14.09
N ARG A 119 7.95 -3.76 -14.50
CA ARG A 119 7.65 -4.34 -15.81
C ARG A 119 8.08 -3.42 -16.96
N GLU A 120 7.76 -2.14 -16.90
CA GLU A 120 8.11 -1.15 -17.94
C GLU A 120 9.63 -0.97 -18.09
N LYS A 121 10.38 -1.18 -17.00
CA LYS A 121 11.85 -1.22 -17.03
C LYS A 121 12.43 -2.56 -17.48
N GLY A 122 11.62 -3.57 -17.72
CA GLY A 122 12.08 -4.92 -18.05
C GLY A 122 12.76 -5.64 -16.87
N PHE A 123 12.43 -5.28 -15.63
CA PHE A 123 12.97 -5.90 -14.46
C PHE A 123 12.23 -7.21 -14.14
N HIS A 124 12.98 -8.24 -13.76
CA HIS A 124 12.39 -9.50 -13.31
C HIS A 124 11.88 -9.36 -11.88
N PHE A 125 10.65 -9.80 -11.66
CA PHE A 125 10.05 -9.87 -10.34
C PHE A 125 9.02 -11.03 -10.27
N GLU A 126 8.78 -11.50 -9.06
CA GLU A 126 7.73 -12.46 -8.72
C GLU A 126 6.75 -11.81 -7.75
N VAL A 127 5.56 -12.37 -7.62
CA VAL A 127 4.49 -11.78 -6.81
C VAL A 127 3.82 -12.84 -5.94
N ILE A 128 3.54 -12.51 -4.68
CA ILE A 128 2.64 -13.23 -3.79
C ILE A 128 1.54 -12.28 -3.36
N LEU A 129 0.29 -12.62 -3.61
CA LEU A 129 -0.87 -11.85 -3.17
C LEU A 129 -1.72 -12.70 -2.25
N GLY A 130 -2.11 -12.12 -1.12
CA GLY A 130 -2.97 -12.78 -0.15
C GLY A 130 -4.15 -11.96 0.30
N GLY A 131 -5.20 -12.66 0.74
CA GLY A 131 -6.41 -12.08 1.30
C GLY A 131 -7.18 -13.11 2.11
N ARG A 132 -8.21 -12.67 2.83
CA ARG A 132 -9.11 -13.61 3.52
C ARG A 132 -9.90 -14.44 2.52
N THR A 133 -10.38 -13.80 1.46
CA THR A 133 -11.13 -14.39 0.36
C THR A 133 -10.66 -13.82 -0.97
N GLU A 134 -11.09 -14.40 -2.09
CA GLU A 134 -10.81 -13.88 -3.44
C GLU A 134 -11.19 -12.39 -3.61
N LYS A 135 -12.26 -11.94 -2.92
CA LYS A 135 -12.75 -10.55 -2.98
C LYS A 135 -11.81 -9.54 -2.34
N ASP A 136 -10.90 -10.00 -1.49
CA ASP A 136 -9.92 -9.17 -0.80
C ASP A 136 -8.62 -8.97 -1.60
N ILE A 137 -8.47 -9.68 -2.72
CA ILE A 137 -7.27 -9.62 -3.58
C ILE A 137 -7.59 -8.87 -4.88
N PRO A 138 -7.40 -7.54 -4.94
CA PRO A 138 -7.60 -6.79 -6.18
C PRO A 138 -6.49 -7.07 -7.19
N PHE A 139 -6.79 -6.83 -8.48
CA PHE A 139 -5.83 -6.82 -9.58
C PHE A 139 -5.12 -8.16 -9.89
N THR A 140 -5.68 -9.28 -9.47
CA THR A 140 -5.08 -10.62 -9.67
C THR A 140 -4.72 -10.91 -11.12
N THR A 141 -5.62 -10.57 -12.06
CA THR A 141 -5.41 -10.75 -13.50
C THR A 141 -4.20 -9.97 -13.99
N GLU A 142 -4.11 -8.68 -13.62
CA GLU A 142 -3.02 -7.81 -14.06
C GLU A 142 -1.65 -8.31 -13.54
N PHE A 143 -1.58 -8.67 -12.26
CA PHE A 143 -0.34 -9.20 -11.70
C PHE A 143 0.07 -10.52 -12.39
N SER A 144 -0.89 -11.42 -12.64
CA SER A 144 -0.62 -12.71 -13.31
C SER A 144 -0.18 -12.54 -14.77
N GLU A 145 -0.61 -11.47 -15.43
CA GLU A 145 -0.14 -11.11 -16.78
C GLU A 145 1.27 -10.48 -16.78
N TRP A 146 1.66 -9.87 -15.66
CA TRP A 146 2.92 -9.13 -15.58
C TRP A 146 4.08 -9.96 -15.07
N ALA A 147 3.83 -10.94 -14.19
CA ALA A 147 4.87 -11.74 -13.56
C ALA A 147 4.32 -13.08 -13.02
N PRO A 148 5.20 -14.05 -12.74
CA PRO A 148 4.83 -15.23 -11.97
C PRO A 148 4.17 -14.82 -10.64
N THR A 149 2.89 -15.20 -10.48
CA THR A 149 2.07 -14.75 -9.35
C THR A 149 1.53 -15.95 -8.58
N THR A 150 1.79 -15.97 -7.28
CA THR A 150 1.20 -16.90 -6.34
C THR A 150 0.05 -16.23 -5.62
N LEU A 151 -1.13 -16.84 -5.65
CA LEU A 151 -2.34 -16.36 -4.97
C LEU A 151 -2.63 -17.25 -3.77
N VAL A 152 -2.99 -16.64 -2.63
CA VAL A 152 -3.25 -17.31 -1.36
C VAL A 152 -4.48 -16.72 -0.70
N THR A 153 -5.44 -17.56 -0.31
CA THR A 153 -6.60 -17.11 0.46
C THR A 153 -6.80 -17.94 1.72
N GLU A 154 -7.20 -17.28 2.80
CA GLU A 154 -7.40 -17.96 4.08
C GLU A 154 -8.54 -18.99 4.02
N ASP A 155 -9.55 -18.75 3.17
CA ASP A 155 -10.69 -19.64 2.97
C ASP A 155 -10.54 -20.62 1.78
N GLY A 156 -9.44 -20.52 1.01
CA GLY A 156 -9.20 -21.36 -0.16
C GLY A 156 -10.05 -21.01 -1.39
N SER A 157 -10.73 -19.85 -1.40
CA SER A 157 -11.58 -19.44 -2.52
C SER A 157 -10.79 -19.10 -3.78
N LEU A 158 -9.48 -18.78 -3.65
CA LEU A 158 -8.58 -18.50 -4.77
C LEU A 158 -7.14 -18.93 -4.45
N GLY A 159 -6.52 -19.71 -5.33
CA GLY A 159 -5.13 -20.11 -5.20
C GLY A 159 -4.89 -21.11 -4.07
N TYR A 160 -3.82 -20.92 -3.30
CA TYR A 160 -3.50 -21.79 -2.17
C TYR A 160 -4.33 -21.43 -0.94
N LEU A 161 -4.72 -22.44 -0.16
CA LEU A 161 -5.38 -22.25 1.13
C LEU A 161 -4.33 -21.88 2.19
N GLY A 162 -4.62 -20.86 3.00
CA GLY A 162 -3.82 -20.47 4.15
C GLY A 162 -3.34 -19.02 4.14
N LEU A 163 -2.28 -18.76 4.89
CA LEU A 163 -1.69 -17.42 4.99
C LEU A 163 -0.53 -17.24 4.00
N VAL A 164 -0.36 -16.05 3.47
CA VAL A 164 0.81 -15.67 2.65
C VAL A 164 2.13 -16.10 3.31
N THR A 165 2.23 -15.89 4.61
CA THR A 165 3.42 -16.18 5.42
C THR A 165 3.82 -17.66 5.43
N GLN A 166 2.92 -18.59 5.16
CA GLN A 166 3.21 -20.02 5.06
C GLN A 166 3.93 -20.39 3.76
N HIS A 167 3.78 -19.57 2.72
CA HIS A 167 4.34 -19.83 1.39
C HIS A 167 5.62 -19.03 1.10
N ILE A 168 5.91 -17.98 1.90
CA ILE A 168 7.08 -17.10 1.69
C ILE A 168 8.39 -17.90 1.70
N HIS A 169 8.56 -18.79 2.67
CA HIS A 169 9.78 -19.58 2.84
C HIS A 169 10.15 -20.38 1.60
N GLU A 170 9.16 -21.10 1.03
CA GLU A 170 9.35 -21.91 -0.18
C GLU A 170 9.70 -21.03 -1.40
N ILE A 171 8.97 -19.95 -1.61
CA ILE A 171 9.16 -19.07 -2.78
C ILE A 171 10.51 -18.37 -2.72
N ILE A 172 10.88 -17.80 -1.58
CA ILE A 172 12.20 -17.19 -1.41
C ILE A 172 13.31 -18.23 -1.63
N GLY A 173 13.09 -19.48 -1.18
CA GLY A 173 14.09 -20.55 -1.28
C GLY A 173 14.38 -21.04 -2.69
N ARG A 174 13.41 -20.92 -3.62
CA ARG A 174 13.55 -21.40 -5.01
C ARG A 174 13.98 -20.30 -5.99
N SER A 175 13.83 -19.03 -5.62
CA SER A 175 14.03 -17.88 -6.50
C SER A 175 15.38 -17.22 -6.24
N LYS A 176 16.04 -16.72 -7.30
CA LYS A 176 17.25 -15.90 -7.18
C LYS A 176 16.84 -14.44 -6.94
N LEU A 177 16.42 -14.17 -5.72
CA LEU A 177 15.97 -12.84 -5.32
C LEU A 177 17.13 -11.98 -4.79
N SER A 178 17.04 -10.69 -5.03
CA SER A 178 17.94 -9.68 -4.45
C SER A 178 17.23 -8.72 -3.51
N HIS A 179 15.90 -8.59 -3.64
CA HIS A 179 15.13 -7.60 -2.89
C HIS A 179 13.69 -8.05 -2.66
N ILE A 180 13.10 -7.65 -1.53
CA ILE A 180 11.70 -7.93 -1.21
C ILE A 180 10.95 -6.61 -0.98
N TYR A 181 9.78 -6.48 -1.59
CA TYR A 181 8.82 -5.43 -1.30
C TYR A 181 7.61 -6.02 -0.60
N SER A 182 7.15 -5.38 0.47
CA SER A 182 5.95 -5.86 1.14
C SER A 182 5.04 -4.72 1.57
N SER A 183 3.73 -4.99 1.51
CA SER A 183 2.69 -4.10 2.02
C SER A 183 1.45 -4.92 2.42
N GLY A 184 0.90 -4.65 3.61
CA GLY A 184 -0.25 -5.37 4.13
C GLY A 184 -0.33 -5.37 5.64
N PRO A 185 -1.04 -6.33 6.24
CA PRO A 185 -1.18 -6.45 7.69
C PRO A 185 0.18 -6.55 8.40
N GLU A 186 0.31 -5.89 9.54
CA GLU A 186 1.59 -5.75 10.24
C GLU A 186 2.20 -7.10 10.63
N GLY A 187 1.39 -8.06 11.09
CA GLY A 187 1.87 -9.41 11.38
C GLY A 187 2.47 -10.13 10.15
N MET A 188 1.94 -9.86 8.93
CA MET A 188 2.54 -10.35 7.70
C MET A 188 3.89 -9.67 7.44
N LEU A 189 3.99 -8.34 7.64
CA LEU A 189 5.23 -7.58 7.44
C LEU A 189 6.34 -8.07 8.36
N VAL A 190 6.04 -8.34 9.63
CA VAL A 190 6.99 -8.92 10.60
C VAL A 190 7.57 -10.24 10.09
N ARG A 191 6.71 -11.16 9.63
CA ARG A 191 7.17 -12.46 9.10
C ARG A 191 8.00 -12.31 7.82
N VAL A 192 7.65 -11.36 6.95
CA VAL A 192 8.46 -11.05 5.74
C VAL A 192 9.84 -10.55 6.13
N MET A 193 9.93 -9.65 7.11
CA MET A 193 11.22 -9.13 7.60
C MET A 193 12.09 -10.23 8.21
N GLU A 194 11.51 -11.11 9.04
CA GLU A 194 12.21 -12.25 9.63
C GLU A 194 12.81 -13.18 8.56
N GLU A 195 12.00 -13.56 7.56
CA GLU A 195 12.45 -14.43 6.46
C GLU A 195 13.53 -13.77 5.58
N ALA A 196 13.35 -12.48 5.27
CA ALA A 196 14.32 -11.72 4.48
C ALA A 196 15.65 -11.60 5.23
N SER A 197 15.61 -11.20 6.50
CA SER A 197 16.81 -11.02 7.34
C SER A 197 17.56 -12.33 7.56
N GLY A 198 16.84 -13.44 7.79
CA GLY A 198 17.43 -14.77 7.94
C GLY A 198 18.19 -15.26 6.70
N ARG A 199 17.93 -14.67 5.55
CA ARG A 199 18.57 -14.98 4.25
C ARG A 199 19.52 -13.89 3.76
N GLY A 200 19.70 -12.81 4.51
CA GLY A 200 20.54 -11.68 4.12
C GLY A 200 20.00 -10.88 2.94
N LEU A 201 18.68 -10.94 2.68
CA LEU A 201 18.03 -10.17 1.63
C LEU A 201 17.66 -8.77 2.14
N ASP A 202 17.82 -7.79 1.26
CA ASP A 202 17.30 -6.44 1.52
C ASP A 202 15.80 -6.39 1.25
N TYR A 203 15.12 -5.45 1.92
CA TYR A 203 13.69 -5.26 1.75
C TYR A 203 13.27 -3.80 1.94
N GLU A 204 12.15 -3.49 1.34
CA GLU A 204 11.38 -2.27 1.58
C GLU A 204 9.93 -2.65 1.91
N ILE A 205 9.40 -2.07 2.97
CA ILE A 205 8.03 -2.32 3.43
C ILE A 205 7.23 -1.03 3.49
N SER A 206 5.98 -1.07 3.02
CA SER A 206 5.03 0.00 3.22
C SER A 206 4.31 -0.20 4.54
N PHE A 207 4.59 0.70 5.47
CA PHE A 207 4.11 0.64 6.84
C PHE A 207 2.99 1.65 7.10
N GLU A 208 1.90 1.22 7.70
CA GLU A 208 0.73 2.05 7.93
C GLU A 208 0.62 2.50 9.38
N ARG A 209 0.26 3.76 9.57
CA ARG A 209 -0.15 4.36 10.85
C ARG A 209 -1.22 5.40 10.58
N TYR A 210 -1.92 5.80 11.61
CA TYR A 210 -2.91 6.85 11.49
C TYR A 210 -2.26 8.18 11.09
N MET A 211 -2.64 8.72 9.94
CA MET A 211 -2.08 9.96 9.40
C MET A 211 -3.13 11.06 9.37
N LYS A 212 -2.74 12.30 9.74
CA LYS A 212 -3.56 13.50 9.67
C LYS A 212 -2.97 14.55 8.74
N CYS A 213 -1.87 15.20 9.16
CA CYS A 213 -1.37 16.36 8.42
C CYS A 213 -0.71 16.00 7.07
N GLY A 214 -0.09 14.83 6.94
CA GLY A 214 0.65 14.43 5.74
C GLY A 214 2.01 15.13 5.54
N ILE A 215 2.35 16.13 6.35
CA ILE A 215 3.51 17.03 6.15
C ILE A 215 4.54 16.97 7.30
N GLY A 216 4.40 16.00 8.22
CA GLY A 216 5.38 15.78 9.29
C GLY A 216 5.31 16.73 10.50
N ILE A 217 4.20 17.46 10.71
CA ILE A 217 4.09 18.45 11.78
C ILE A 217 3.37 17.90 13.02
N CYS A 218 2.23 17.16 12.83
CA CYS A 218 1.34 16.83 13.94
C CYS A 218 1.81 15.69 14.83
N GLY A 219 2.82 14.91 14.42
CA GLY A 219 3.35 13.77 15.17
C GLY A 219 2.45 12.52 15.22
N GLN A 220 1.25 12.56 14.61
CA GLN A 220 0.27 11.46 14.70
C GLN A 220 0.78 10.14 14.11
N CYS A 221 1.57 10.21 13.03
CA CYS A 221 2.14 9.06 12.33
C CYS A 221 3.58 8.73 12.78
N VAL A 222 4.03 9.26 13.91
CA VAL A 222 5.35 8.93 14.45
C VAL A 222 5.36 7.48 14.92
N VAL A 223 6.40 6.77 14.52
CA VAL A 223 6.69 5.41 15.00
C VAL A 223 7.51 5.52 16.27
N ASP A 224 7.00 4.99 17.37
CA ASP A 224 7.64 5.07 18.67
C ASP A 224 8.99 4.32 18.65
N GLY A 225 9.95 4.83 19.40
CA GLY A 225 11.33 4.32 19.43
C GLY A 225 12.23 4.87 18.33
N SER A 226 11.79 4.88 17.07
CA SER A 226 12.57 5.38 15.94
C SER A 226 12.43 6.88 15.68
N GLY A 227 11.28 7.47 16.06
CA GLY A 227 10.94 8.87 15.74
C GLY A 227 10.60 9.14 14.28
N ILE A 228 10.50 8.10 13.43
CA ILE A 228 10.16 8.20 12.00
C ILE A 228 8.71 8.70 11.87
N ARG A 229 8.51 9.75 11.10
CA ARG A 229 7.17 10.26 10.71
C ARG A 229 6.79 9.65 9.38
N LEU A 230 5.92 8.65 9.39
CA LEU A 230 5.59 7.90 8.16
C LEU A 230 5.07 8.77 7.02
N CYS A 231 4.41 9.88 7.30
CA CYS A 231 3.94 10.78 6.25
C CYS A 231 5.06 11.58 5.55
N LYS A 232 6.29 11.54 6.06
CA LYS A 232 7.41 12.28 5.52
C LYS A 232 8.62 11.39 5.20
N GLU A 233 9.12 10.66 6.20
CA GLU A 233 10.25 9.74 6.06
C GLU A 233 9.83 8.35 5.53
N GLY A 234 8.55 7.94 5.73
CA GLY A 234 7.93 6.76 5.14
C GLY A 234 6.94 7.13 4.02
N PRO A 235 5.85 6.38 3.79
CA PRO A 235 5.46 5.14 4.48
C PRO A 235 6.34 3.94 4.13
N VAL A 236 7.15 4.04 3.08
CA VAL A 236 8.09 3.00 2.67
C VAL A 236 9.36 3.11 3.51
N LEU A 237 9.63 2.07 4.28
CA LEU A 237 10.83 1.93 5.10
C LEU A 237 11.75 0.88 4.47
N ASN A 238 13.04 1.19 4.34
CA ASN A 238 14.05 0.21 4.01
C ASN A 238 14.41 -0.65 5.23
N ARG A 239 15.24 -1.68 5.03
CA ARG A 239 15.67 -2.60 6.05
C ARG A 239 16.22 -1.89 7.31
N GLU A 240 17.17 -0.98 7.13
CA GLU A 240 17.81 -0.27 8.25
C GLU A 240 16.80 0.54 9.09
N GLU A 241 15.85 1.17 8.44
CA GLU A 241 14.81 1.95 9.11
C GLU A 241 13.76 1.06 9.79
N ALA A 242 13.35 -0.02 9.13
CA ALA A 242 12.40 -0.97 9.67
C ALA A 242 12.95 -1.71 10.89
N GLU A 243 14.23 -2.07 10.90
CA GLU A 243 14.90 -2.71 12.04
C GLU A 243 15.00 -1.78 13.28
N LYS A 244 14.86 -0.45 13.12
CA LYS A 244 14.80 0.52 14.23
C LYS A 244 13.41 0.62 14.87
N VAL A 245 12.39 0.08 14.24
CA VAL A 245 11.03 0.08 14.77
C VAL A 245 10.90 -1.00 15.83
N THR A 246 10.59 -0.61 17.05
CA THR A 246 10.51 -1.55 18.21
C THR A 246 9.07 -1.99 18.54
N GLU A 247 8.08 -1.42 17.87
CA GLU A 247 6.66 -1.62 18.18
C GLU A 247 5.88 -2.47 17.14
N TRP A 248 6.59 -3.20 16.28
CA TRP A 248 5.97 -4.05 15.28
C TRP A 248 4.95 -5.03 15.88
N GLY A 249 3.69 -4.97 15.38
CA GLY A 249 2.62 -5.87 15.82
C GLY A 249 2.17 -5.69 17.25
N MET A 250 2.58 -4.63 17.95
CA MET A 250 2.28 -4.46 19.37
C MET A 250 1.40 -3.26 19.67
N VAL A 251 1.63 -2.14 19.00
CA VAL A 251 0.99 -0.86 19.35
C VAL A 251 0.80 0.00 18.12
N HIS A 252 -0.35 0.63 18.04
CA HIS A 252 -0.62 1.73 17.11
C HIS A 252 -1.26 2.91 17.84
N ARG A 253 -1.39 4.05 17.17
CA ARG A 253 -2.10 5.22 17.70
C ARG A 253 -3.45 5.36 17.05
N ASP A 254 -4.50 5.58 17.86
CA ASP A 254 -5.84 5.91 17.37
C ASP A 254 -5.88 7.34 16.79
N GLY A 255 -7.05 7.71 16.26
CA GLY A 255 -7.28 9.05 15.72
C GLY A 255 -7.14 10.19 16.73
N ALA A 256 -7.15 9.91 18.03
CA ALA A 256 -6.92 10.88 19.09
C ALA A 256 -5.44 10.93 19.56
N GLY A 257 -4.59 10.05 19.01
CA GLY A 257 -3.18 9.93 19.37
C GLY A 257 -2.93 9.02 20.58
N ARG A 258 -3.94 8.33 21.08
CA ARG A 258 -3.79 7.38 22.19
C ARG A 258 -3.16 6.10 21.68
N ARG A 259 -2.27 5.52 22.50
CA ARG A 259 -1.68 4.20 22.18
C ARG A 259 -2.72 3.10 22.43
N GLU A 260 -2.93 2.29 21.43
CA GLU A 260 -3.77 1.09 21.49
C GLU A 260 -2.88 -0.13 21.20
N ARG A 261 -3.12 -1.24 21.91
CA ARG A 261 -2.45 -2.51 21.59
C ARG A 261 -3.18 -3.16 20.43
N GLU A 262 -2.43 -3.82 19.57
CA GLU A 262 -3.01 -4.74 18.59
C GLU A 262 -3.35 -6.05 19.34
N ASP A 263 -4.63 -6.44 19.28
CA ASP A 263 -5.13 -7.71 19.85
C ASP A 263 -4.79 -8.89 18.95
#